data_0c26b19cccf2fac47af2d660195ce435
#
_entry.id   0c26b19cccf2fac47af2d660195ce435
#
_cell.length_a   1.000
_cell.length_b   1.000
_cell.length_c   1.000
_cell.angle_alpha   90.00
_cell.angle_beta   90.00
_cell.angle_gamma   90.00
#
_symmetry.space_group_name_H-M   'P 1'
#
loop_
_entity.id
_entity.type
_entity.pdbx_description
1 polymer ?
#
loop_
_entity_poly.entity_id
_entity_poly.type
_entity_poly.pdbx_seq_one_letter_code
_entity_poly.pdbx_strand_id
1 'polypeptide(L)'
;MSYVDDLSGVMSFSVRKREAISNNISNQTTPNYKAQVVRWNDALEGNANSLKVTNEGHIPLNQNGENFTIQSDNETEVKSDGNSVDLNKEIVEMMKNNQIFSLTLNALNSHYESMGAARGK
;
A
#
# COMPACT_ATOMS: atom_id res chain seq x y z
N MET A 1 19.25 -3.69 3.10
CA MET A 1 18.14 -4.40 3.75
C MET A 1 18.11 -5.84 3.29
N SER A 2 17.67 -6.75 4.15
CA SER A 2 17.57 -8.16 3.78
C SER A 2 16.38 -8.41 2.85
N TYR A 3 16.44 -9.50 2.11
CA TYR A 3 15.35 -9.97 1.26
C TYR A 3 14.04 -10.17 2.04
N VAL A 4 14.14 -10.71 3.27
CA VAL A 4 12.97 -10.90 4.16
C VAL A 4 12.36 -9.55 4.57
N ASP A 5 13.19 -8.56 4.86
CA ASP A 5 12.71 -7.22 5.22
C ASP A 5 11.95 -6.58 4.05
N ASP A 6 12.46 -6.74 2.83
CA ASP A 6 11.80 -6.25 1.62
C ASP A 6 10.44 -6.93 1.40
N LEU A 7 10.38 -8.25 1.53
CA LEU A 7 9.13 -9.00 1.42
C LEU A 7 8.14 -8.64 2.53
N SER A 8 8.61 -8.46 3.75
CA SER A 8 7.78 -8.01 4.88
C SER A 8 7.21 -6.61 4.62
N GLY A 9 8.01 -5.72 4.03
CA GLY A 9 7.56 -4.39 3.63
C GLY A 9 6.46 -4.45 2.58
N VAL A 10 6.58 -5.30 1.58
CA VAL A 10 5.54 -5.52 0.55
C VAL A 10 4.26 -6.09 1.17
N MET A 11 4.37 -7.01 2.12
CA MET A 11 3.20 -7.55 2.83
C MET A 11 2.48 -6.47 3.64
N SER A 12 3.21 -5.65 4.38
CA SER A 12 2.64 -4.52 5.13
C SER A 12 1.92 -3.55 4.21
N PHE A 13 2.53 -3.21 3.09
CA PHE A 13 1.92 -2.39 2.05
C PHE A 13 0.61 -3.01 1.53
N SER A 14 0.61 -4.31 1.23
CA SER A 14 -0.57 -5.03 0.76
C SER A 14 -1.71 -5.01 1.77
N VAL A 15 -1.41 -5.17 3.06
CA VAL A 15 -2.40 -5.11 4.14
C VAL A 15 -3.01 -3.71 4.24
N ARG A 16 -2.20 -2.67 4.21
CA ARG A 16 -2.69 -1.28 4.24
C ARG A 16 -3.50 -0.92 3.01
N LYS A 17 -3.06 -1.38 1.85
CA LYS A 17 -3.80 -1.21 0.59
C LYS A 17 -5.16 -1.90 0.65
N ARG A 18 -5.23 -3.10 1.21
CA ARG A 18 -6.49 -3.82 1.41
C ARG A 18 -7.45 -3.03 2.31
N GLU A 19 -6.95 -2.47 3.41
CA GLU A 19 -7.77 -1.63 4.30
C GLU A 19 -8.33 -0.41 3.57
N ALA A 20 -7.48 0.30 2.81
CA ALA A 20 -7.90 1.47 2.04
C ALA A 20 -8.96 1.10 1.01
N ILE A 21 -8.77 0.02 0.27
CA ILE A 21 -9.74 -0.47 -0.73
C ILE A 21 -11.06 -0.86 -0.05
N SER A 22 -11.02 -1.56 1.06
CA SER A 22 -12.22 -1.93 1.83
C SER A 22 -12.97 -0.70 2.32
N ASN A 23 -12.27 0.31 2.82
CA ASN A 23 -12.87 1.57 3.25
C ASN A 23 -13.51 2.30 2.07
N ASN A 24 -12.84 2.33 0.91
CA ASN A 24 -13.39 2.93 -0.30
C ASN A 24 -14.67 2.24 -0.73
N ILE A 25 -14.67 0.92 -0.80
CA ILE A 25 -15.85 0.13 -1.20
C ILE A 25 -17.00 0.35 -0.21
N SER A 26 -16.72 0.33 1.09
CA SER A 26 -17.73 0.55 2.13
C SER A 26 -18.38 1.94 2.04
N ASN A 27 -17.64 2.92 1.53
CA ASN A 27 -18.07 4.32 1.43
C ASN A 27 -18.44 4.74 0.00
N GLN A 28 -18.68 3.80 -0.91
CA GLN A 28 -19.00 4.10 -2.32
C GLN A 28 -20.24 4.97 -2.51
N THR A 29 -21.14 4.97 -1.54
CA THR A 29 -22.38 5.76 -1.54
C THR A 29 -22.38 6.88 -0.49
N THR A 30 -21.30 7.06 0.24
CA THR A 30 -21.19 8.11 1.25
C THR A 30 -20.93 9.46 0.56
N PRO A 31 -21.82 10.46 0.72
CA PRO A 31 -21.63 11.77 0.09
C PRO A 31 -20.31 12.42 0.55
N ASN A 32 -19.64 13.09 -0.39
CA ASN A 32 -18.38 13.81 -0.15
C ASN A 32 -17.19 12.94 0.31
N TYR A 33 -17.31 11.62 0.26
CA TYR A 33 -16.20 10.74 0.57
C TYR A 33 -15.16 10.78 -0.54
N LYS A 34 -13.90 10.99 -0.17
CA LYS A 34 -12.77 10.94 -1.09
C LYS A 34 -12.05 9.61 -0.93
N ALA A 35 -11.90 8.88 -2.03
CA ALA A 35 -11.19 7.61 -2.04
C ALA A 35 -9.76 7.78 -1.54
N GLN A 36 -9.28 6.81 -0.78
CA GLN A 36 -7.92 6.74 -0.29
C GLN A 36 -7.06 5.87 -1.21
N VAL A 37 -5.83 6.28 -1.42
CA VAL A 37 -4.82 5.53 -2.17
C VAL A 37 -3.59 5.35 -1.31
N VAL A 38 -3.07 4.15 -1.26
CA VAL A 38 -1.80 3.84 -0.59
C VAL A 38 -0.71 3.80 -1.65
N ARG A 39 0.32 4.65 -1.51
CA ARG A 39 1.42 4.75 -2.45
C ARG A 39 2.73 4.37 -1.78
N TRP A 40 3.53 3.59 -2.48
CA TRP A 40 4.88 3.28 -2.06
C TRP A 40 5.79 4.50 -2.23
N ASN A 41 6.63 4.76 -1.25
CA ASN A 41 7.57 5.88 -1.30
C ASN A 41 8.90 5.44 -1.92
N ASP A 42 9.02 5.58 -3.23
CA ASP A 42 10.27 5.30 -3.94
C ASP A 42 11.37 6.32 -3.67
N ALA A 43 11.01 7.46 -3.07
CA ALA A 43 11.93 8.59 -2.87
C ALA A 43 13.01 8.36 -1.80
N LEU A 44 12.98 7.24 -1.09
CA LEU A 44 13.93 6.97 -0.01
C LEU A 44 15.30 6.47 -0.50
N GLU A 45 15.42 6.05 -1.74
CA GLU A 45 16.69 5.54 -2.27
C GLU A 45 17.66 6.63 -2.73
N GLY A 46 17.22 7.87 -2.88
CA GLY A 46 18.05 8.90 -3.54
C GLY A 46 18.54 10.04 -2.66
N ASN A 47 17.83 10.49 -1.65
CA ASN A 47 18.21 11.69 -0.91
C ASN A 47 17.50 11.81 0.44
N ALA A 48 18.18 11.38 1.48
CA ALA A 48 17.76 11.65 2.87
C ALA A 48 17.71 13.17 3.18
N ASN A 49 18.25 14.01 2.31
CA ASN A 49 18.33 15.46 2.49
C ASN A 49 17.21 16.25 1.81
N SER A 50 16.37 15.62 1.00
CA SER A 50 15.32 16.33 0.27
C SER A 50 13.92 16.17 0.87
N LEU A 51 13.82 15.55 2.02
CA LEU A 51 12.57 15.46 2.77
C LEU A 51 12.27 16.78 3.50
N LYS A 52 12.34 17.88 2.79
CA LYS A 52 11.65 19.08 3.22
C LYS A 52 10.15 18.85 2.99
N VAL A 53 9.44 18.65 4.08
CA VAL A 53 7.99 18.74 4.11
C VAL A 53 7.58 20.12 3.61
N THR A 54 7.30 20.22 2.32
CA THR A 54 6.95 21.50 1.69
C THR A 54 5.45 21.74 1.61
N ASN A 55 4.64 20.79 2.11
CA ASN A 55 3.19 20.92 2.15
C ASN A 55 2.63 20.36 3.46
N GLU A 56 1.77 21.15 4.10
CA GLU A 56 1.05 20.77 5.32
C GLU A 56 0.13 19.53 5.15
N GLY A 57 -0.04 19.05 3.92
CA GLY A 57 -0.78 17.82 3.62
C GLY A 57 0.10 16.57 3.48
N HIS A 58 1.41 16.69 3.61
CA HIS A 58 2.28 15.53 3.64
C HIS A 58 2.24 14.93 5.05
N ILE A 59 1.59 13.79 5.17
CA ILE A 59 1.67 12.98 6.38
C ILE A 59 3.14 12.55 6.49
N PRO A 60 3.83 12.94 7.56
CA PRO A 60 5.21 12.52 7.75
C PRO A 60 5.28 10.99 7.77
N LEU A 61 6.42 10.45 7.35
CA LEU A 61 6.75 9.04 7.46
C LEU A 61 6.12 8.48 8.74
N ASN A 62 5.27 7.49 8.56
CA ASN A 62 4.66 6.84 9.71
C ASN A 62 5.77 6.47 10.70
N GLN A 63 5.58 6.81 11.95
CA GLN A 63 6.59 6.60 13.01
C GLN A 63 7.08 5.15 13.11
N ASN A 64 6.44 4.25 12.38
CA ASN A 64 6.78 2.83 12.31
C ASN A 64 7.79 2.46 11.22
N GLY A 65 8.35 3.44 10.50
CA GLY A 65 9.34 3.18 9.45
C GLY A 65 8.78 2.52 8.20
N GLU A 66 7.48 2.61 7.98
CA GLU A 66 6.82 2.07 6.79
C GLU A 66 7.07 2.97 5.57
N ASN A 67 7.47 2.37 4.46
CA ASN A 67 7.84 3.05 3.22
C ASN A 67 6.63 3.35 2.33
N PHE A 68 5.50 3.72 2.90
CA PHE A 68 4.30 4.06 2.13
C PHE A 68 3.51 5.19 2.78
N THR A 69 2.73 5.89 1.97
CA THR A 69 1.85 6.98 2.40
C THR A 69 0.42 6.70 1.97
N ILE A 70 -0.53 7.17 2.79
CA ILE A 70 -1.95 7.15 2.46
C ILE A 70 -2.34 8.56 2.03
N GLN A 71 -2.92 8.68 0.85
CA GLN A 71 -3.31 9.96 0.24
C GLN A 71 -4.75 9.89 -0.24
N SER A 72 -5.38 11.06 -0.38
CA SER A 72 -6.64 11.13 -1.11
C SER A 72 -6.38 10.95 -2.60
N ASP A 73 -7.24 10.19 -3.27
CA ASP A 73 -7.17 10.01 -4.71
C ASP A 73 -7.67 11.28 -5.41
N ASN A 74 -6.76 11.98 -6.06
CA ASN A 74 -7.06 13.19 -6.83
C ASN A 74 -7.21 12.90 -8.33
N GLU A 75 -7.00 11.66 -8.76
CA GLU A 75 -7.05 11.26 -10.15
C GLU A 75 -8.43 10.76 -10.56
N THR A 76 -9.19 10.19 -9.64
CA THR A 76 -10.52 9.67 -9.91
C THR A 76 -11.54 10.80 -9.96
N GLU A 77 -12.39 10.77 -11.00
CA GLU A 77 -13.45 11.75 -11.18
C GLU A 77 -14.43 11.76 -10.02
N VAL A 78 -14.78 12.95 -9.56
CA VAL A 78 -15.72 13.15 -8.47
C VAL A 78 -17.14 13.08 -9.01
N LYS A 79 -17.98 12.24 -8.41
CA LYS A 79 -19.41 12.12 -8.75
C LYS A 79 -20.20 13.36 -8.31
N SER A 80 -21.45 13.45 -8.76
CA SER A 80 -22.36 14.56 -8.44
C SER A 80 -22.60 14.76 -6.93
N ASP A 81 -22.50 13.70 -6.12
CA ASP A 81 -22.61 13.74 -4.66
C ASP A 81 -21.31 14.07 -3.94
N GLY A 82 -20.24 14.35 -4.68
CA GLY A 82 -18.92 14.62 -4.12
C GLY A 82 -18.09 13.38 -3.79
N ASN A 83 -18.61 12.19 -4.06
CA ASN A 83 -17.90 10.92 -3.82
C ASN A 83 -16.93 10.62 -4.97
N SER A 84 -15.70 10.23 -4.67
CA SER A 84 -14.68 9.91 -5.68
C SER A 84 -14.36 8.41 -5.78
N VAL A 85 -15.19 7.53 -5.21
CA VAL A 85 -14.97 6.08 -5.29
C VAL A 85 -15.46 5.53 -6.63
N ASP A 86 -14.56 4.87 -7.37
CA ASP A 86 -14.91 4.06 -8.55
C ASP A 86 -14.88 2.59 -8.14
N LEU A 87 -16.04 1.98 -8.02
CA LEU A 87 -16.19 0.60 -7.55
C LEU A 87 -15.44 -0.40 -8.44
N ASN A 88 -15.52 -0.24 -9.76
CA ASN A 88 -14.82 -1.13 -10.69
C ASN A 88 -13.32 -1.06 -10.53
N LYS A 89 -12.78 0.15 -10.38
CA LYS A 89 -11.36 0.37 -10.11
C LYS A 89 -10.94 -0.29 -8.79
N GLU A 90 -11.73 -0.11 -7.75
CA GLU A 90 -11.43 -0.69 -6.43
C GLU A 90 -11.44 -2.23 -6.44
N ILE A 91 -12.38 -2.84 -7.17
CA ILE A 91 -12.43 -4.29 -7.33
C ILE A 91 -11.18 -4.81 -8.06
N VAL A 92 -10.77 -4.15 -9.14
CA VAL A 92 -9.55 -4.51 -9.88
C VAL A 92 -8.32 -4.37 -9.00
N GLU A 93 -8.21 -3.28 -8.25
CA GLU A 93 -7.11 -3.05 -7.32
C GLU A 93 -7.08 -4.11 -6.20
N MET A 94 -8.23 -4.54 -5.71
CA MET A 94 -8.31 -5.60 -4.72
C MET A 94 -7.80 -6.94 -5.28
N MET A 95 -8.18 -7.28 -6.50
CA MET A 95 -7.71 -8.50 -7.16
C MET A 95 -6.20 -8.49 -7.37
N LYS A 96 -5.66 -7.38 -7.85
CA LYS A 96 -4.20 -7.20 -8.01
C LYS A 96 -3.48 -7.32 -6.67
N ASN A 97 -4.02 -6.67 -5.65
CA ASN A 97 -3.43 -6.68 -4.30
C ASN A 97 -3.42 -8.09 -3.69
N ASN A 98 -4.49 -8.85 -3.88
CA ASN A 98 -4.57 -10.24 -3.41
C ASN A 98 -3.52 -11.12 -4.12
N GLN A 99 -3.28 -10.91 -5.41
CA GLN A 99 -2.22 -11.61 -6.14
C GLN A 99 -0.84 -11.27 -5.58
N ILE A 100 -0.56 -10.00 -5.36
CA ILE A 100 0.73 -9.55 -4.79
C ILE A 100 0.94 -10.15 -3.40
N PHE A 101 -0.07 -10.14 -2.57
CA PHE A 101 -0.01 -10.75 -1.24
C PHE A 101 0.31 -12.24 -1.30
N SER A 102 -0.39 -12.99 -2.16
CA SER A 102 -0.16 -14.43 -2.33
C SER A 102 1.24 -14.74 -2.86
N LEU A 103 1.71 -13.99 -3.86
CA LEU A 103 3.05 -14.14 -4.41
C LEU A 103 4.13 -13.86 -3.35
N THR A 104 3.93 -12.81 -2.57
CA THR A 104 4.86 -12.42 -1.51
C THR A 104 4.91 -13.49 -0.40
N LEU A 105 3.75 -14.00 -0.01
CA LEU A 105 3.66 -15.08 0.99
C LEU A 105 4.35 -16.34 0.50
N ASN A 106 4.15 -16.72 -0.76
CA ASN A 106 4.84 -17.86 -1.36
C ASN A 106 6.35 -17.66 -1.42
N ALA A 107 6.80 -16.46 -1.74
CA ALA A 107 8.22 -16.11 -1.75
C ALA A 107 8.83 -16.22 -0.36
N LEU A 108 8.15 -15.74 0.69
CA LEU A 108 8.58 -15.88 2.06
C LEU A 108 8.68 -17.34 2.49
N ASN A 109 7.67 -18.13 2.20
CA ASN A 109 7.65 -19.55 2.54
C ASN A 109 8.79 -20.30 1.84
N SER A 110 9.02 -20.05 0.56
CA SER A 110 10.13 -20.63 -0.20
C SER A 110 11.48 -20.24 0.37
N HIS A 111 11.63 -18.98 0.81
CA HIS A 111 12.87 -18.52 1.43
C HIS A 111 13.14 -19.26 2.75
N TYR A 112 12.13 -19.40 3.60
CA TYR A 112 12.27 -20.14 4.86
C TYR A 112 12.55 -21.64 4.65
N GLU A 113 11.91 -22.25 3.68
CA GLU A 113 12.20 -23.64 3.30
C GLU A 113 13.65 -23.82 2.83
N SER A 114 14.14 -22.90 2.01
CA SER A 114 15.54 -22.89 1.55
C SER A 114 16.51 -22.75 2.70
N MET A 115 16.21 -21.88 3.66
CA MET A 115 17.01 -21.71 4.88
C MET A 115 16.98 -22.97 5.76
N GLY A 116 15.83 -23.61 5.89
CA GLY A 116 15.68 -24.87 6.60
C GLY A 116 16.51 -25.98 5.99
N ALA A 117 16.49 -26.10 4.66
CA ALA A 117 17.34 -27.06 3.95
C ALA A 117 18.84 -26.77 4.11
N ALA A 118 19.25 -25.50 4.07
CA ALA A 118 20.63 -25.09 4.28
C ALA A 118 21.15 -25.40 5.70
N ARG A 119 20.25 -25.48 6.69
CA ARG A 119 20.58 -25.84 8.07
C ARG A 119 20.67 -27.35 8.32
N GLY A 120 20.51 -28.18 7.29
CA GLY A 120 20.63 -29.64 7.39
C GLY A 120 19.44 -30.33 8.06
N LYS A 121 18.27 -29.76 7.98
CA LYS A 121 17.04 -30.42 8.43
C LYS A 121 16.42 -31.27 7.35
#